data_ebc6042f57f732670e728f98a3ffda1d
#
_entry.id   ebc6042f57f732670e728f98a3ffda1d
#
_cell.length_a   1.000
_cell.length_b   1.000
_cell.length_c   1.000
_cell.angle_alpha   90.00
_cell.angle_beta   90.00
_cell.angle_gamma   90.00
#
_symmetry.space_group_name_H-M   'P 1'
#
loop_
_entity.id
_entity.type
_entity.pdbx_description
1 polymer ?
#
loop_
_entity_poly.entity_id
_entity_poly.type
_entity_poly.pdbx_seq_one_letter_code
_entity_poly.pdbx_strand_id
1 'polypeptide(L)'
;DYKAVFDINNEGVTHKEAIFVIGQTTSNAKYAWTWFACVMPSSPLYAGTYLKTIWGGLKMPWTFYDKYEEQDKRLETIVRYYTDTDGNKVDYRQVDHPKATGAAPMKYSEDPEQKGERQSNDFIMFRYADVLLAKAEAMNELNGPSEEAIEWVNQIRRRANATEIKLVDFNKDTFRDFILDERGRELYCEGHRRDDLIRHGKYIEYARKDGMDAKDYHILFPIPQKALNENSNLKQNP
;
A
#
# COMPACT_ATOMS: atom_id res chain seq x y z
N ASP A 1 -7.59 -15.88 -4.19
CA ASP A 1 -6.50 -15.69 -3.22
C ASP A 1 -5.90 -14.30 -3.41
N TYR A 2 -5.75 -13.54 -2.29
CA TYR A 2 -5.23 -12.16 -2.33
C TYR A 2 -3.80 -12.10 -2.86
N LYS A 3 -2.94 -13.00 -2.39
CA LYS A 3 -1.53 -13.04 -2.78
C LYS A 3 -1.35 -13.34 -4.27
N ALA A 4 -2.22 -14.19 -4.84
CA ALA A 4 -2.16 -14.54 -6.24
C ALA A 4 -2.46 -13.37 -7.19
N VAL A 5 -3.13 -12.32 -6.72
CA VAL A 5 -3.40 -11.11 -7.52
C VAL A 5 -2.09 -10.40 -7.90
N PHE A 6 -1.08 -10.45 -7.03
CA PHE A 6 0.19 -9.72 -7.16
C PHE A 6 1.37 -10.64 -7.51
N ASP A 7 1.09 -11.88 -7.92
CA ASP A 7 2.11 -12.84 -8.34
C ASP A 7 2.67 -12.47 -9.70
N ILE A 8 4.00 -12.60 -9.88
CA ILE A 8 4.70 -12.32 -11.15
C ILE A 8 4.13 -13.13 -12.32
N ASN A 9 3.53 -14.29 -12.06
CA ASN A 9 2.93 -15.15 -13.10
C ASN A 9 1.47 -14.78 -13.42
N ASN A 10 0.89 -13.79 -12.72
CA ASN A 10 -0.48 -13.35 -12.92
C ASN A 10 -0.53 -12.04 -13.71
N GLU A 11 -0.02 -12.05 -14.93
CA GLU A 11 0.12 -10.87 -15.78
C GLU A 11 -0.74 -10.96 -17.05
N GLY A 12 -0.99 -9.80 -17.66
CA GLY A 12 -1.69 -9.70 -18.93
C GLY A 12 -3.12 -10.25 -18.86
N VAL A 13 -3.49 -11.08 -19.82
CA VAL A 13 -4.87 -11.61 -19.97
C VAL A 13 -5.27 -12.63 -18.90
N THR A 14 -4.33 -13.12 -18.11
CA THR A 14 -4.61 -14.04 -16.99
C THR A 14 -5.10 -13.30 -15.76
N HIS A 15 -4.86 -12.00 -15.68
CA HIS A 15 -5.19 -11.16 -14.53
C HIS A 15 -6.67 -10.77 -14.55
N LYS A 16 -7.51 -11.51 -13.83
CA LYS A 16 -8.97 -11.32 -13.85
C LYS A 16 -9.48 -10.14 -13.00
N GLU A 17 -8.70 -9.64 -12.05
CA GLU A 17 -9.09 -8.55 -11.16
C GLU A 17 -8.55 -7.19 -11.62
N ALA A 18 -7.39 -7.14 -12.27
CA ALA A 18 -6.81 -5.90 -12.77
C ALA A 18 -7.64 -5.32 -13.91
N ILE A 19 -7.88 -4.01 -13.85
CA ILE A 19 -8.57 -3.23 -14.89
C ILE A 19 -7.53 -2.49 -15.73
N PHE A 20 -6.51 -1.94 -15.08
CA PHE A 20 -5.43 -1.24 -15.74
C PHE A 20 -4.09 -1.47 -15.00
N VAL A 21 -3.08 -1.85 -15.76
CA VAL A 21 -1.73 -2.10 -15.27
C VAL A 21 -0.71 -1.29 -16.07
N ILE A 22 0.42 -0.95 -15.43
CA ILE A 22 1.60 -0.41 -16.10
C ILE A 22 2.58 -1.57 -16.26
N GLY A 23 2.72 -2.06 -17.49
CA GLY A 23 3.63 -3.16 -17.82
C GLY A 23 5.09 -2.79 -17.51
N GLN A 24 5.81 -3.69 -16.85
CA GLN A 24 7.21 -3.54 -16.51
C GLN A 24 8.07 -4.59 -17.23
N THR A 25 9.34 -4.30 -17.41
CA THR A 25 10.29 -5.27 -17.99
C THR A 25 11.70 -5.00 -17.54
N THR A 26 12.43 -6.05 -17.20
CA THR A 26 13.87 -5.98 -16.88
C THR A 26 14.77 -5.86 -18.12
N SER A 27 14.22 -6.06 -19.32
CA SER A 27 14.99 -5.89 -20.58
C SER A 27 15.34 -4.44 -20.87
N ASN A 28 14.59 -3.48 -20.32
CA ASN A 28 14.87 -2.06 -20.42
C ASN A 28 14.77 -1.40 -19.03
N ALA A 29 15.88 -0.82 -18.57
CA ALA A 29 15.99 -0.18 -17.28
C ALA A 29 14.97 0.96 -17.01
N LYS A 30 14.40 1.55 -18.05
CA LYS A 30 13.37 2.60 -17.93
C LYS A 30 12.00 2.06 -17.56
N TYR A 31 11.77 0.77 -17.78
CA TYR A 31 10.48 0.11 -17.60
C TYR A 31 10.53 -1.00 -16.54
N ALA A 32 11.51 -0.96 -15.66
CA ALA A 32 11.65 -1.86 -14.53
C ALA A 32 11.58 -1.07 -13.23
N TRP A 33 10.98 -1.62 -12.23
CA TRP A 33 10.94 -0.97 -10.91
C TRP A 33 11.80 -1.71 -9.89
N THR A 34 12.05 -1.06 -8.76
CA THR A 34 12.97 -1.52 -7.72
C THR A 34 12.25 -1.71 -6.39
N TRP A 35 11.00 -2.12 -6.44
CA TRP A 35 10.11 -2.16 -5.29
C TRP A 35 10.69 -2.96 -4.11
N PHE A 36 11.12 -4.19 -4.35
CA PHE A 36 11.61 -5.04 -3.27
C PHE A 36 12.88 -4.49 -2.62
N ALA A 37 13.78 -3.90 -3.39
CA ALA A 37 14.94 -3.24 -2.82
C ALA A 37 14.55 -2.12 -1.83
N CYS A 38 13.46 -1.43 -2.09
CA CYS A 38 12.95 -0.34 -1.25
C CYS A 38 12.24 -0.84 0.03
N VAL A 39 11.56 -2.00 -0.01
CA VAL A 39 10.67 -2.43 1.07
C VAL A 39 11.23 -3.52 1.96
N MET A 40 12.09 -4.40 1.45
CA MET A 40 12.66 -5.51 2.23
C MET A 40 13.43 -5.03 3.46
N PRO A 41 13.41 -5.81 4.55
CA PRO A 41 14.29 -5.57 5.69
C PRO A 41 15.77 -5.64 5.28
N SER A 42 16.52 -4.57 5.56
CA SER A 42 17.95 -4.47 5.25
C SER A 42 18.85 -4.54 6.48
N SER A 43 18.26 -4.54 7.67
CA SER A 43 18.99 -4.66 8.94
C SER A 43 18.04 -5.20 10.02
N PRO A 44 18.19 -6.45 10.48
CA PRO A 44 18.98 -7.51 9.82
C PRO A 44 18.51 -7.84 8.40
N LEU A 45 19.42 -8.40 7.57
CA LEU A 45 19.12 -8.73 6.18
C LEU A 45 18.12 -9.87 6.06
N TYR A 46 17.13 -9.72 5.20
CA TYR A 46 16.12 -10.73 4.89
C TYR A 46 16.76 -11.90 4.11
N ALA A 47 16.61 -13.14 4.62
CA ALA A 47 17.09 -14.34 3.95
C ALA A 47 16.16 -14.79 2.82
N GLY A 48 16.71 -15.54 1.85
CA GLY A 48 15.94 -16.19 0.79
C GLY A 48 15.49 -15.27 -0.32
N THR A 49 15.96 -14.01 -0.37
CA THR A 49 15.70 -13.09 -1.47
C THR A 49 16.67 -13.35 -2.65
N TYR A 50 16.16 -13.11 -3.86
CA TYR A 50 16.99 -13.07 -5.08
C TYR A 50 17.80 -11.76 -5.19
N LEU A 51 17.46 -10.73 -4.42
CA LEU A 51 18.12 -9.43 -4.44
C LEU A 51 19.54 -9.49 -3.89
N LYS A 52 20.46 -8.80 -4.58
CA LYS A 52 21.85 -8.61 -4.11
C LYS A 52 22.02 -7.34 -3.30
N THR A 53 21.14 -6.37 -3.49
CA THR A 53 21.16 -5.08 -2.79
C THR A 53 19.78 -4.78 -2.24
N ILE A 54 19.68 -4.52 -0.95
CA ILE A 54 18.45 -4.15 -0.23
C ILE A 54 18.66 -2.77 0.39
N TRP A 55 17.81 -1.82 0.03
CA TRP A 55 17.91 -0.45 0.55
C TRP A 55 17.10 -0.27 1.85
N GLY A 56 15.94 -0.90 1.90
CA GLY A 56 15.03 -0.89 3.06
C GLY A 56 14.66 0.52 3.51
N GLY A 57 13.60 1.10 3.01
CA GLY A 57 13.23 2.49 3.34
C GLY A 57 11.73 2.68 3.47
N LEU A 58 10.97 2.08 2.58
CA LEU A 58 9.51 2.20 2.61
C LEU A 58 8.92 1.16 3.57
N LYS A 59 8.13 1.60 4.52
CA LYS A 59 7.52 0.77 5.55
C LYS A 59 6.04 1.11 5.73
N MET A 60 5.27 0.10 6.13
CA MET A 60 3.92 0.32 6.64
C MET A 60 4.03 0.67 8.11
N PRO A 61 3.58 1.86 8.56
CA PRO A 61 3.63 2.24 9.97
C PRO A 61 2.97 1.18 10.86
N TRP A 62 3.54 0.93 12.05
CA TRP A 62 2.97 -0.04 13.00
C TRP A 62 1.55 0.34 13.42
N THR A 63 1.25 1.62 13.55
CA THR A 63 -0.09 2.15 13.83
C THR A 63 -1.12 1.74 12.77
N PHE A 64 -0.70 1.54 11.52
CA PHE A 64 -1.56 1.04 10.46
C PHE A 64 -1.56 -0.49 10.38
N TYR A 65 -0.42 -1.14 10.57
CA TYR A 65 -0.31 -2.59 10.66
C TYR A 65 -1.26 -3.16 11.73
N ASP A 66 -1.36 -2.52 12.89
CA ASP A 66 -2.21 -2.93 14.01
C ASP A 66 -3.73 -2.79 13.72
N LYS A 67 -4.12 -2.23 12.58
CA LYS A 67 -5.53 -2.19 12.12
C LYS A 67 -5.98 -3.47 11.41
N TYR A 68 -5.04 -4.38 11.07
CA TYR A 68 -5.40 -5.69 10.54
C TYR A 68 -5.80 -6.63 11.66
N GLU A 69 -6.79 -7.47 11.40
CA GLU A 69 -7.17 -8.58 12.27
C GLU A 69 -6.15 -9.72 12.13
N GLU A 70 -5.91 -10.49 13.18
CA GLU A 70 -4.90 -11.54 13.21
C GLU A 70 -5.10 -12.59 12.10
N GLN A 71 -6.37 -12.92 11.78
CA GLN A 71 -6.73 -13.87 10.73
C GLN A 71 -6.74 -13.28 9.31
N ASP A 72 -6.47 -11.97 9.14
CA ASP A 72 -6.51 -11.29 7.86
C ASP A 72 -5.41 -11.79 6.93
N LYS A 73 -5.79 -12.46 5.84
CA LYS A 73 -4.83 -13.04 4.88
C LYS A 73 -3.95 -12.01 4.17
N ARG A 74 -4.31 -10.73 4.20
CA ARG A 74 -3.46 -9.68 3.66
C ARG A 74 -2.16 -9.52 4.45
N LEU A 75 -2.14 -9.95 5.72
CA LEU A 75 -0.92 -10.00 6.53
C LEU A 75 0.14 -10.95 5.96
N GLU A 76 -0.22 -11.94 5.15
CA GLU A 76 0.73 -12.83 4.48
C GLU A 76 1.66 -12.10 3.50
N THR A 77 1.29 -10.88 3.10
CA THR A 77 2.06 -10.01 2.19
C THR A 77 2.70 -8.82 2.91
N ILE A 78 2.65 -8.80 4.25
CA ILE A 78 3.22 -7.75 5.09
C ILE A 78 4.15 -8.38 6.11
N VAL A 79 5.46 -8.20 5.92
CA VAL A 79 6.45 -8.92 6.72
C VAL A 79 6.75 -8.19 8.02
N ARG A 80 6.38 -8.83 9.12
CA ARG A 80 6.82 -8.54 10.47
C ARG A 80 7.83 -9.58 10.97
N TYR A 81 7.55 -10.87 10.72
CA TYR A 81 8.41 -11.97 11.14
C TYR A 81 9.14 -12.54 9.93
N TYR A 82 10.45 -12.74 10.05
CA TYR A 82 11.26 -13.33 9.00
C TYR A 82 12.49 -14.06 9.56
N THR A 83 13.22 -14.73 8.69
CA THR A 83 14.53 -15.31 9.01
C THR A 83 15.61 -14.43 8.38
N ASP A 84 16.63 -14.05 9.12
CA ASP A 84 17.76 -13.29 8.58
C ASP A 84 18.80 -14.18 7.86
N THR A 85 19.80 -13.56 7.27
CA THR A 85 20.88 -14.28 6.56
C THR A 85 21.75 -15.16 7.47
N ASP A 86 21.72 -14.93 8.76
CA ASP A 86 22.44 -15.72 9.78
C ASP A 86 21.57 -16.85 10.33
N GLY A 87 20.33 -16.99 9.87
CA GLY A 87 19.39 -18.03 10.28
C GLY A 87 18.56 -17.68 11.52
N ASN A 88 18.66 -16.47 12.05
CA ASN A 88 17.91 -16.06 13.23
C ASN A 88 16.47 -15.71 12.88
N LYS A 89 15.53 -16.03 13.80
CA LYS A 89 14.14 -15.55 13.70
C LYS A 89 14.07 -14.11 14.20
N VAL A 90 13.56 -13.22 13.36
CA VAL A 90 13.45 -11.78 13.63
C VAL A 90 12.00 -11.39 13.76
N ASP A 91 11.62 -10.72 14.86
CA ASP A 91 10.45 -9.85 14.92
C ASP A 91 10.91 -8.42 14.58
N TYR A 92 10.59 -7.95 13.38
CA TYR A 92 11.06 -6.65 12.87
C TYR A 92 10.58 -5.47 13.73
N ARG A 93 9.50 -5.64 14.47
CA ARG A 93 8.98 -4.63 15.41
C ARG A 93 9.90 -4.43 16.62
N GLN A 94 10.71 -5.44 16.97
CA GLN A 94 11.65 -5.41 18.10
C GLN A 94 13.07 -4.99 17.69
N VAL A 95 13.30 -4.72 16.42
CA VAL A 95 14.61 -4.34 15.91
C VAL A 95 14.88 -2.87 16.23
N ASP A 96 15.95 -2.61 16.98
CA ASP A 96 16.44 -1.25 17.25
C ASP A 96 17.29 -0.77 16.07
N HIS A 97 16.62 -0.25 15.06
CA HIS A 97 17.30 0.30 13.88
C HIS A 97 16.43 1.38 13.22
N PRO A 98 17.00 2.50 12.72
CA PRO A 98 16.27 3.59 12.08
C PRO A 98 15.38 3.19 10.90
N LYS A 99 15.66 2.05 10.26
CA LYS A 99 14.84 1.50 9.15
C LYS A 99 13.75 0.55 9.60
N ALA A 100 13.65 0.20 10.89
CA ALA A 100 12.63 -0.71 11.43
C ALA A 100 11.39 0.04 11.95
N THR A 101 11.01 1.13 11.29
CA THR A 101 9.91 2.02 11.70
C THR A 101 8.51 1.48 11.39
N GLY A 102 8.42 0.33 10.73
CA GLY A 102 7.16 -0.30 10.35
C GLY A 102 7.37 -1.67 9.72
N ALA A 103 6.29 -2.37 9.41
CA ALA A 103 6.31 -3.64 8.72
C ALA A 103 6.76 -3.48 7.25
N ALA A 104 7.35 -4.52 6.66
CA ALA A 104 7.77 -4.48 5.25
C ALA A 104 6.59 -4.86 4.33
N PRO A 105 6.10 -3.96 3.48
CA PRO A 105 4.93 -4.20 2.64
C PRO A 105 5.32 -4.94 1.35
N MET A 106 5.50 -6.24 1.43
CA MET A 106 5.94 -7.11 0.33
C MET A 106 4.74 -7.68 -0.46
N LYS A 107 3.90 -6.80 -0.96
CA LYS A 107 2.64 -7.14 -1.62
C LYS A 107 2.81 -7.93 -2.91
N TYR A 108 3.71 -7.50 -3.75
CA TYR A 108 4.02 -8.17 -5.02
C TYR A 108 4.96 -9.35 -4.77
N SER A 109 4.89 -10.42 -5.55
CA SER A 109 5.86 -11.50 -5.45
C SER A 109 7.22 -11.06 -5.99
N GLU A 110 8.30 -11.60 -5.42
CA GLU A 110 9.64 -11.33 -5.94
C GLU A 110 9.83 -11.99 -7.31
N ASP A 111 10.50 -11.28 -8.21
CA ASP A 111 10.82 -11.77 -9.55
C ASP A 111 12.10 -12.64 -9.51
N PRO A 112 12.02 -13.96 -9.75
CA PRO A 112 13.19 -14.82 -9.74
C PRO A 112 14.16 -14.54 -10.90
N GLU A 113 13.68 -13.90 -11.96
CA GLU A 113 14.49 -13.53 -13.13
C GLU A 113 14.95 -12.06 -13.10
N GLN A 114 14.86 -11.43 -11.94
CA GLN A 114 15.26 -10.03 -11.76
C GLN A 114 16.70 -9.75 -12.23
N LYS A 115 16.95 -8.54 -12.67
CA LYS A 115 18.28 -8.06 -13.07
C LYS A 115 18.82 -7.01 -12.10
N GLY A 116 19.68 -7.43 -11.20
CA GLY A 116 20.13 -6.60 -10.08
C GLY A 116 18.96 -6.27 -9.16
N GLU A 117 18.63 -5.01 -9.00
CA GLU A 117 17.53 -4.53 -8.16
C GLU A 117 16.20 -4.40 -8.92
N ARG A 118 16.19 -4.72 -10.22
CA ARG A 118 15.08 -4.44 -11.14
C ARG A 118 14.23 -5.67 -11.36
N GLN A 119 12.93 -5.45 -11.33
CA GLN A 119 11.90 -6.45 -11.42
C GLN A 119 10.93 -6.13 -12.56
N SER A 120 10.26 -7.15 -13.07
CA SER A 120 9.33 -7.06 -14.19
C SER A 120 7.86 -7.15 -13.78
N ASN A 121 7.54 -7.24 -12.49
CA ASN A 121 6.13 -7.27 -12.06
C ASN A 121 5.36 -6.07 -12.61
N ASP A 122 4.21 -6.31 -13.20
CA ASP A 122 3.29 -5.25 -13.62
C ASP A 122 2.77 -4.47 -12.41
N PHE A 123 2.76 -3.13 -12.51
CA PHE A 123 2.19 -2.29 -11.47
C PHE A 123 0.68 -2.13 -11.71
N ILE A 124 -0.12 -2.60 -10.77
CA ILE A 124 -1.57 -2.50 -10.83
C ILE A 124 -2.01 -1.09 -10.43
N MET A 125 -2.56 -0.34 -11.40
CA MET A 125 -3.10 1.01 -11.16
C MET A 125 -4.55 0.95 -10.69
N PHE A 126 -5.38 0.14 -11.35
CA PHE A 126 -6.79 -0.02 -11.01
C PHE A 126 -7.19 -1.49 -11.07
N ARG A 127 -7.96 -1.94 -10.09
CA ARG A 127 -8.52 -3.27 -10.02
C ARG A 127 -9.93 -3.28 -9.42
N TYR A 128 -10.62 -4.38 -9.55
CA TYR A 128 -12.03 -4.48 -9.20
C TYR A 128 -12.33 -4.15 -7.73
N ALA A 129 -11.41 -4.50 -6.81
CA ALA A 129 -11.57 -4.15 -5.39
C ALA A 129 -11.64 -2.64 -5.15
N ASP A 130 -10.87 -1.81 -5.91
CA ASP A 130 -10.98 -0.35 -5.83
C ASP A 130 -12.37 0.12 -6.24
N VAL A 131 -12.93 -0.45 -7.33
CA VAL A 131 -14.28 -0.12 -7.81
C VAL A 131 -15.35 -0.45 -6.75
N LEU A 132 -15.24 -1.61 -6.09
CA LEU A 132 -16.20 -2.02 -5.05
C LEU A 132 -16.17 -1.06 -3.85
N LEU A 133 -14.97 -0.71 -3.37
CA LEU A 133 -14.81 0.21 -2.25
C LEU A 133 -15.23 1.64 -2.61
N ALA A 134 -14.91 2.09 -3.83
CA ALA A 134 -15.35 3.39 -4.33
C ALA A 134 -16.89 3.46 -4.46
N LYS A 135 -17.54 2.38 -4.90
CA LYS A 135 -19.00 2.28 -4.95
C LYS A 135 -19.60 2.37 -3.55
N ALA A 136 -19.08 1.60 -2.59
CA ALA A 136 -19.56 1.64 -1.20
C ALA A 136 -19.46 3.05 -0.60
N GLU A 137 -18.32 3.71 -0.85
CA GLU A 137 -18.09 5.09 -0.40
C GLU A 137 -19.07 6.07 -1.02
N ALA A 138 -19.24 6.04 -2.36
CA ALA A 138 -20.16 6.91 -3.06
C ALA A 138 -21.62 6.74 -2.56
N MET A 139 -22.05 5.51 -2.34
CA MET A 139 -23.38 5.23 -1.77
C MET A 139 -23.54 5.81 -0.37
N ASN A 140 -22.52 5.67 0.48
CA ASN A 140 -22.52 6.25 1.82
C ASN A 140 -22.57 7.79 1.76
N GLU A 141 -21.83 8.41 0.86
CA GLU A 141 -21.83 9.88 0.74
C GLU A 141 -23.18 10.44 0.27
N LEU A 142 -23.86 9.73 -0.62
CA LEU A 142 -25.16 10.15 -1.12
C LEU A 142 -26.27 9.94 -0.08
N ASN A 143 -26.38 8.75 0.49
CA ASN A 143 -27.56 8.30 1.21
C ASN A 143 -27.30 7.84 2.65
N GLY A 144 -26.05 7.84 3.12
CA GLY A 144 -25.63 7.16 4.34
C GLY A 144 -25.41 5.66 4.15
N PRO A 145 -25.05 4.93 5.22
CA PRO A 145 -24.77 3.51 5.14
C PRO A 145 -26.04 2.73 4.75
N SER A 146 -25.88 1.66 3.96
CA SER A 146 -26.93 0.75 3.54
C SER A 146 -26.43 -0.68 3.49
N GLU A 147 -27.35 -1.67 3.55
CA GLU A 147 -26.98 -3.09 3.42
C GLU A 147 -26.21 -3.37 2.13
N GLU A 148 -26.59 -2.71 1.04
CA GLU A 148 -25.86 -2.85 -0.23
C GLU A 148 -24.43 -2.31 -0.13
N ALA A 149 -24.22 -1.15 0.46
CA ALA A 149 -22.88 -0.58 0.65
C ALA A 149 -22.02 -1.43 1.60
N ILE A 150 -22.61 -1.97 2.66
CA ILE A 150 -21.96 -2.93 3.57
C ILE A 150 -21.55 -4.20 2.82
N GLU A 151 -22.40 -4.73 1.95
CA GLU A 151 -22.10 -5.94 1.19
C GLU A 151 -20.91 -5.76 0.23
N TRP A 152 -20.77 -4.60 -0.41
CA TRP A 152 -19.57 -4.34 -1.26
C TRP A 152 -18.26 -4.36 -0.45
N VAL A 153 -18.29 -3.85 0.77
CA VAL A 153 -17.12 -3.93 1.67
C VAL A 153 -16.92 -5.37 2.14
N ASN A 154 -17.98 -6.08 2.50
CA ASN A 154 -17.90 -7.45 3.00
C ASN A 154 -17.38 -8.44 1.96
N GLN A 155 -17.59 -8.22 0.67
CA GLN A 155 -16.97 -9.04 -0.38
C GLN A 155 -15.44 -9.01 -0.29
N ILE A 156 -14.85 -7.83 -0.06
CA ILE A 156 -13.42 -7.67 0.14
C ILE A 156 -12.98 -8.38 1.42
N ARG A 157 -13.69 -8.15 2.53
CA ARG A 157 -13.38 -8.71 3.84
C ARG A 157 -13.47 -10.24 3.88
N ARG A 158 -14.50 -10.84 3.26
CA ARG A 158 -14.60 -12.31 3.10
C ARG A 158 -13.44 -12.90 2.33
N ARG A 159 -13.03 -12.28 1.22
CA ARG A 159 -11.84 -12.72 0.47
C ARG A 159 -10.57 -12.67 1.33
N ALA A 160 -10.44 -11.64 2.16
CA ALA A 160 -9.32 -11.44 3.08
C ALA A 160 -9.42 -12.28 4.36
N ASN A 161 -10.48 -13.06 4.57
CA ASN A 161 -10.77 -13.75 5.83
C ASN A 161 -10.84 -12.81 7.04
N ALA A 162 -11.20 -11.55 6.82
CA ALA A 162 -11.47 -10.58 7.88
C ALA A 162 -12.95 -10.65 8.31
N THR A 163 -13.24 -10.22 9.53
CA THR A 163 -14.59 -10.24 10.09
C THR A 163 -15.55 -9.36 9.28
N GLU A 164 -16.70 -9.88 8.88
CA GLU A 164 -17.74 -9.10 8.21
C GLU A 164 -18.32 -8.04 9.11
N ILE A 165 -18.61 -6.87 8.54
CA ILE A 165 -19.22 -5.73 9.22
C ILE A 165 -20.74 -5.74 9.07
N LYS A 166 -21.44 -5.04 9.95
CA LYS A 166 -22.90 -4.97 9.96
C LYS A 166 -23.38 -3.52 9.90
N LEU A 167 -24.49 -3.28 9.23
CA LEU A 167 -25.07 -1.93 9.08
C LEU A 167 -25.32 -1.25 10.43
N VAL A 168 -25.75 -2.00 11.43
CA VAL A 168 -26.06 -1.48 12.79
C VAL A 168 -24.86 -0.84 13.49
N ASP A 169 -23.62 -1.17 13.07
CA ASP A 169 -22.41 -0.67 13.69
C ASP A 169 -22.01 0.75 13.19
N PHE A 170 -22.72 1.30 12.19
CA PHE A 170 -22.29 2.50 11.49
C PHE A 170 -23.37 3.58 11.37
N ASN A 171 -22.92 4.82 11.49
CA ASN A 171 -23.55 5.98 10.89
C ASN A 171 -22.73 6.43 9.67
N LYS A 172 -23.16 7.48 8.97
CA LYS A 172 -22.51 7.98 7.74
C LYS A 172 -21.02 8.29 7.93
N ASP A 173 -20.67 8.94 9.03
CA ASP A 173 -19.28 9.39 9.27
C ASP A 173 -18.39 8.23 9.69
N THR A 174 -18.87 7.38 10.58
CA THR A 174 -18.10 6.20 11.03
C THR A 174 -17.91 5.18 9.90
N PHE A 175 -18.88 5.05 8.99
CA PHE A 175 -18.72 4.18 7.83
C PHE A 175 -17.76 4.76 6.79
N ARG A 176 -17.78 6.08 6.58
CA ARG A 176 -16.76 6.79 5.75
C ARG A 176 -15.35 6.52 6.25
N ASP A 177 -15.11 6.70 7.55
CA ASP A 177 -13.79 6.47 8.16
C ASP A 177 -13.39 4.98 8.07
N PHE A 178 -14.36 4.07 8.24
CA PHE A 178 -14.12 2.63 8.08
C PHE A 178 -13.72 2.27 6.64
N ILE A 179 -14.43 2.78 5.63
CA ILE A 179 -14.11 2.55 4.21
C ILE A 179 -12.72 3.11 3.88
N LEU A 180 -12.37 4.29 4.38
CA LEU A 180 -11.04 4.87 4.21
C LEU A 180 -9.93 3.95 4.75
N ASP A 181 -10.15 3.35 5.91
CA ASP A 181 -9.22 2.39 6.49
C ASP A 181 -9.22 1.05 5.73
N GLU A 182 -10.39 0.57 5.28
CA GLU A 182 -10.48 -0.65 4.46
C GLU A 182 -9.78 -0.47 3.11
N ARG A 183 -9.93 0.69 2.44
CA ARG A 183 -9.15 1.06 1.27
C ARG A 183 -7.65 1.03 1.55
N GLY A 184 -7.23 1.55 2.68
CA GLY A 184 -5.83 1.49 3.11
C GLY A 184 -5.32 0.06 3.29
N ARG A 185 -6.12 -0.83 3.94
CA ARG A 185 -5.78 -2.24 4.12
C ARG A 185 -5.75 -3.01 2.79
N GLU A 186 -6.65 -2.68 1.89
CA GLU A 186 -6.82 -3.39 0.62
C GLU A 186 -5.85 -2.90 -0.46
N LEU A 187 -5.67 -1.59 -0.59
CA LEU A 187 -4.99 -0.95 -1.72
C LEU A 187 -3.59 -0.39 -1.36
N TYR A 188 -2.99 -0.83 -0.22
CA TYR A 188 -1.64 -0.38 0.10
C TYR A 188 -0.67 -0.74 -1.03
N CYS A 189 0.32 0.12 -1.26
CA CYS A 189 1.32 -0.02 -2.33
C CYS A 189 0.77 -0.02 -3.76
N GLU A 190 -0.48 0.45 -3.97
CA GLU A 190 -1.08 0.63 -5.28
C GLU A 190 -1.25 2.11 -5.67
N GLY A 191 -0.68 3.03 -4.88
CA GLY A 191 -0.67 4.47 -5.18
C GLY A 191 -1.87 5.26 -4.63
N HIS A 192 -2.90 4.61 -4.09
CA HIS A 192 -4.16 5.29 -3.71
C HIS A 192 -4.10 6.04 -2.37
N ARG A 193 -3.32 5.55 -1.39
CA ARG A 193 -3.45 5.99 0.02
C ARG A 193 -3.29 7.49 0.23
N ARG A 194 -2.32 8.13 -0.44
CA ARG A 194 -2.10 9.57 -0.29
C ARG A 194 -3.31 10.38 -0.72
N ASP A 195 -3.87 10.07 -1.88
CA ASP A 195 -5.00 10.80 -2.44
C ASP A 195 -6.28 10.53 -1.64
N ASP A 196 -6.49 9.30 -1.18
CA ASP A 196 -7.58 8.95 -0.27
C ASP A 196 -7.51 9.77 1.02
N LEU A 197 -6.35 9.86 1.65
CA LEU A 197 -6.17 10.64 2.87
C LEU A 197 -6.35 12.15 2.64
N ILE A 198 -5.89 12.70 1.51
CA ILE A 198 -6.05 14.12 1.18
C ILE A 198 -7.52 14.45 0.96
N ARG A 199 -8.25 13.68 0.13
CA ARG A 199 -9.66 13.96 -0.16
C ARG A 199 -10.58 13.79 1.05
N HIS A 200 -10.15 12.99 2.05
CA HIS A 200 -10.83 12.86 3.35
C HIS A 200 -10.34 13.89 4.41
N GLY A 201 -9.41 14.77 4.08
CA GLY A 201 -8.83 15.74 5.02
C GLY A 201 -8.02 15.12 6.16
N LYS A 202 -7.57 13.85 6.00
CA LYS A 202 -6.89 13.07 7.05
C LYS A 202 -5.37 12.97 6.85
N TYR A 203 -4.82 13.46 5.74
CA TYR A 203 -3.41 13.24 5.37
C TYR A 203 -2.45 13.79 6.42
N ILE A 204 -2.63 15.03 6.82
CA ILE A 204 -1.77 15.69 7.81
C ILE A 204 -1.99 15.11 9.21
N GLU A 205 -3.24 14.81 9.57
CA GLU A 205 -3.56 14.18 10.86
C GLU A 205 -2.85 12.83 11.02
N TYR A 206 -2.92 11.97 10.01
CA TYR A 206 -2.28 10.65 10.05
C TYR A 206 -0.76 10.76 10.08
N ALA A 207 -0.16 11.66 9.27
CA ALA A 207 1.27 11.89 9.30
C ALA A 207 1.76 12.34 10.69
N ARG A 208 1.02 13.24 11.35
CA ARG A 208 1.35 13.69 12.73
C ARG A 208 1.21 12.58 13.76
N LYS A 209 0.18 11.71 13.63
CA LYS A 209 0.02 10.51 14.49
C LYS A 209 1.18 9.54 14.35
N ASP A 210 1.77 9.44 13.16
CA ASP A 210 2.95 8.61 12.89
C ASP A 210 4.27 9.32 13.27
N GLY A 211 4.20 10.46 13.98
CA GLY A 211 5.36 11.20 14.50
C GLY A 211 6.05 12.11 13.48
N MET A 212 5.45 12.34 12.31
CA MET A 212 6.02 13.23 11.29
C MET A 212 5.75 14.71 11.61
N ASP A 213 6.75 15.57 11.39
CA ASP A 213 6.55 17.04 11.45
C ASP A 213 5.84 17.55 10.19
N ALA A 214 4.57 17.16 10.04
CA ALA A 214 3.75 17.52 8.88
C ALA A 214 3.10 18.88 9.06
N LYS A 215 3.28 19.76 8.07
CA LYS A 215 2.61 21.07 7.96
C LYS A 215 1.40 20.97 7.05
N ASP A 216 0.41 21.85 7.21
CA ASP A 216 -0.84 21.79 6.45
C ASP A 216 -0.63 21.89 4.94
N TYR A 217 0.41 22.59 4.49
CA TYR A 217 0.74 22.71 3.07
C TYR A 217 1.40 21.46 2.47
N HIS A 218 1.81 20.46 3.25
CA HIS A 218 2.39 19.21 2.72
C HIS A 218 1.39 18.35 1.94
N ILE A 219 0.13 18.76 1.86
CA ILE A 219 -0.83 18.19 0.89
C ILE A 219 -0.44 18.50 -0.57
N LEU A 220 0.34 19.57 -0.78
CA LEU A 220 0.84 19.99 -2.08
C LEU A 220 2.24 19.44 -2.34
N PHE A 221 2.54 19.11 -3.58
CA PHE A 221 3.92 18.88 -4.00
C PHE A 221 4.62 20.21 -4.27
N PRO A 222 5.92 20.36 -3.94
CA PRO A 222 6.68 21.53 -4.34
C PRO A 222 6.80 21.61 -5.86
N ILE A 223 6.75 22.84 -6.39
CA ILE A 223 7.01 23.06 -7.82
C ILE A 223 8.50 22.74 -8.08
N PRO A 224 8.83 21.90 -9.08
CA PRO A 224 10.22 21.57 -9.38
C PRO A 224 11.07 22.82 -9.64
N GLN A 225 12.27 22.86 -9.09
CA GLN A 225 13.17 24.04 -9.22
C GLN A 225 13.42 24.40 -10.69
N LYS A 226 13.48 23.39 -11.58
CA LYS A 226 13.64 23.64 -13.01
C LYS A 226 12.48 24.47 -13.58
N ALA A 227 11.23 24.15 -13.23
CA ALA A 227 10.08 24.92 -13.70
C ALA A 227 10.08 26.37 -13.18
N LEU A 228 10.47 26.57 -11.90
CA LEU A 228 10.64 27.91 -11.34
C LEU A 228 11.72 28.73 -12.06
N ASN A 229 12.82 28.07 -12.44
CA ASN A 229 13.90 28.73 -13.16
C ASN A 229 13.54 29.10 -14.61
N GLU A 230 12.69 28.30 -15.23
CA GLU A 230 12.22 28.52 -16.63
C GLU A 230 11.08 29.54 -16.71
N ASN A 231 10.36 29.79 -15.63
CA ASN A 231 9.24 30.73 -15.61
C ASN A 231 9.21 31.58 -14.33
N SER A 232 9.67 32.81 -14.44
CA SER A 232 9.74 33.78 -13.32
C SER A 232 8.39 34.19 -12.74
N ASN A 233 7.27 33.88 -13.42
CA ASN A 233 5.93 34.15 -12.91
C ASN A 233 5.44 33.06 -11.91
N LEU A 234 6.12 31.92 -11.87
CA LEU A 234 5.81 30.88 -10.88
C LEU A 234 6.35 31.26 -9.52
N LYS A 235 5.53 31.03 -8.49
CA LYS A 235 5.93 31.13 -7.09
C LYS A 235 5.81 29.77 -6.44
N GLN A 236 6.81 29.41 -5.62
CA GLN A 236 6.79 28.15 -4.87
C GLN A 236 5.57 28.10 -3.94
N ASN A 237 5.03 26.89 -3.79
CA ASN A 237 4.05 26.59 -2.74
C ASN A 237 4.66 26.88 -1.36
N PRO A 238 3.82 27.22 -0.36
CA PRO A 238 4.29 27.46 1.01
C PRO A 238 5.15 26.33 1.55
#